data_eb8ad57c731a8a63e670aedeccfbcb33
#
_entry.id   eb8ad57c731a8a63e670aedeccfbcb33
#
_cell.length_a   1.000
_cell.length_b   1.000
_cell.length_c   1.000
_cell.angle_alpha   90.00
_cell.angle_beta   90.00
_cell.angle_gamma   90.00
#
_symmetry.space_group_name_H-M   'P 1'
#
loop_
_entity.id
_entity.type
_entity.pdbx_description
1 polymer ?
#
loop_
_entity_poly.entity_id
_entity_poly.type
_entity_poly.pdbx_seq_one_letter_code
_entity_poly.pdbx_strand_id
1 'polypeptide(L)'
;MKKYLYLFLVLFLFAASGFNFRAMADTHIYRGRFTNTSDILCTWDGKHLYNGRFTNTSAILYTWDGKHLYRGRFTNTSDILHTWDGKHIYRGRFTNTSDILYTWDGKHIYKGRFTNTSDILYTFDGKHLYKGRFINTSDILMTFGGLVPIPVLMMSCL
;
A
#
# COMPACT_ATOMS: atom_id res chain seq x y z
N MET A 1 21.40 38.91 24.77
CA MET A 1 20.49 39.19 23.66
C MET A 1 20.90 38.56 22.29
N LYS A 2 22.17 38.17 22.02
CA LYS A 2 22.57 37.58 20.72
C LYS A 2 22.24 36.09 20.51
N LYS A 3 22.01 35.30 21.58
CA LYS A 3 21.69 33.87 21.48
C LYS A 3 20.25 33.56 21.01
N TYR A 4 19.30 34.45 21.28
CA TYR A 4 17.89 34.24 20.88
C TYR A 4 17.61 34.66 19.43
N LEU A 5 18.47 35.51 18.84
CA LEU A 5 18.34 35.93 17.46
C LEU A 5 18.67 34.78 16.48
N TYR A 6 19.62 33.94 16.85
CA TYR A 6 19.97 32.76 16.00
C TYR A 6 18.90 31.67 16.04
N LEU A 7 18.22 31.51 17.18
CA LEU A 7 17.13 30.50 17.26
C LEU A 7 15.92 30.91 16.43
N PHE A 8 15.62 32.22 16.36
CA PHE A 8 14.54 32.72 15.49
C PHE A 8 14.88 32.65 13.99
N LEU A 9 16.15 32.86 13.63
CA LEU A 9 16.58 32.77 12.22
C LEU A 9 16.58 31.34 11.69
N VAL A 10 16.92 30.35 12.52
CA VAL A 10 16.86 28.92 12.15
C VAL A 10 15.42 28.44 12.01
N LEU A 11 14.49 28.92 12.86
CA LEU A 11 13.07 28.58 12.72
C LEU A 11 12.42 29.19 11.46
N PHE A 12 12.89 30.37 11.00
CA PHE A 12 12.36 31.03 9.82
C PHE A 12 12.91 30.42 8.51
N LEU A 13 14.11 29.83 8.54
CA LEU A 13 14.69 29.13 7.38
C LEU A 13 14.02 27.77 7.12
N PHE A 14 13.45 27.12 8.14
CA PHE A 14 12.64 25.91 7.98
C PHE A 14 11.23 26.17 7.43
N ALA A 15 10.70 27.39 7.63
CA ALA A 15 9.38 27.76 7.10
C ALA A 15 9.43 28.19 5.61
N ALA A 16 10.62 28.49 5.07
CA ALA A 16 10.81 28.90 3.67
C ALA A 16 11.22 27.76 2.72
N SER A 17 11.59 26.58 3.25
CA SER A 17 11.62 25.36 2.46
C SER A 17 10.17 24.90 2.30
N GLY A 18 9.50 25.42 1.27
CA GLY A 18 8.23 24.89 0.83
C GLY A 18 8.40 23.37 0.66
N PHE A 19 7.89 22.59 1.61
CA PHE A 19 7.57 21.19 1.39
C PHE A 19 6.55 21.22 0.27
N ASN A 20 7.04 21.16 -0.96
CA ASN A 20 6.20 20.79 -2.07
C ASN A 20 5.73 19.39 -1.76
N PHE A 21 4.55 19.26 -1.16
CA PHE A 21 3.73 18.08 -1.30
C PHE A 21 3.49 17.94 -2.80
N ARG A 22 4.42 17.29 -3.49
CA ARG A 22 4.12 16.73 -4.80
C ARG A 22 2.91 15.85 -4.53
N ALA A 23 1.76 16.25 -5.05
CA ALA A 23 0.65 15.33 -5.18
C ALA A 23 1.24 14.06 -5.76
N MET A 24 1.22 12.97 -5.00
CA MET A 24 1.73 11.70 -5.52
C MET A 24 0.88 11.42 -6.74
N ALA A 25 1.53 11.33 -7.90
CA ALA A 25 0.83 11.00 -9.13
C ALA A 25 0.10 9.67 -8.91
N ASP A 26 -1.13 9.58 -9.42
CA ASP A 26 -1.92 8.37 -9.36
C ASP A 26 -1.09 7.17 -9.83
N THR A 27 -1.04 6.13 -9.00
CA THR A 27 -0.31 4.90 -9.30
C THR A 27 -1.26 3.89 -9.93
N HIS A 28 -1.00 3.51 -11.18
CA HIS A 28 -1.75 2.44 -11.83
C HIS A 28 -1.19 1.06 -11.47
N ILE A 29 -2.10 0.13 -11.27
CA ILE A 29 -1.82 -1.29 -11.02
C ILE A 29 -2.30 -2.06 -12.24
N TYR A 30 -1.37 -2.76 -12.89
CA TYR A 30 -1.58 -3.44 -14.16
C TYR A 30 -1.63 -4.95 -13.97
N ARG A 31 -2.46 -5.62 -14.76
CA ARG A 31 -2.47 -7.08 -14.87
C ARG A 31 -1.22 -7.55 -15.59
N GLY A 32 -0.52 -8.54 -15.02
CA GLY A 32 0.64 -9.16 -15.63
C GLY A 32 1.85 -8.24 -15.70
N ARG A 33 2.67 -8.48 -16.72
CA ARG A 33 4.03 -7.90 -16.85
C ARG A 33 4.05 -6.49 -17.44
N PHE A 34 3.11 -6.16 -18.31
CA PHE A 34 3.18 -4.96 -19.14
C PHE A 34 2.33 -3.83 -18.56
N THR A 35 2.72 -2.59 -18.88
CA THR A 35 2.05 -1.37 -18.42
C THR A 35 1.17 -0.75 -19.50
N ASN A 36 0.39 -1.61 -20.20
CA ASN A 36 -0.55 -1.13 -21.21
C ASN A 36 -1.78 -0.53 -20.54
N THR A 37 -2.35 0.49 -21.14
CA THR A 37 -3.56 1.15 -20.61
C THR A 37 -4.75 0.19 -20.50
N SER A 38 -4.86 -0.79 -21.40
CA SER A 38 -5.89 -1.84 -21.37
C SER A 38 -5.77 -2.80 -20.20
N ASP A 39 -4.59 -2.88 -19.59
CA ASP A 39 -4.27 -3.82 -18.52
C ASP A 39 -4.41 -3.21 -17.12
N ILE A 40 -4.84 -1.94 -17.03
CA ILE A 40 -5.04 -1.26 -15.74
C ILE A 40 -6.21 -1.92 -15.01
N LEU A 41 -5.91 -2.52 -13.85
CA LEU A 41 -6.89 -3.10 -12.94
C LEU A 41 -7.44 -2.08 -11.96
N CYS A 42 -6.53 -1.32 -11.36
CA CYS A 42 -6.83 -0.38 -10.29
C CYS A 42 -5.95 0.86 -10.39
N THR A 43 -6.40 1.93 -9.75
CA THR A 43 -5.64 3.17 -9.56
C THR A 43 -5.57 3.50 -8.08
N TRP A 44 -4.37 3.86 -7.60
CA TRP A 44 -4.08 4.25 -6.23
C TRP A 44 -3.66 5.72 -6.16
N ASP A 45 -4.36 6.55 -5.37
CA ASP A 45 -4.10 7.99 -5.24
C ASP A 45 -3.29 8.38 -3.98
N GLY A 46 -2.85 7.41 -3.19
CA GLY A 46 -2.19 7.61 -1.89
C GLY A 46 -3.12 7.40 -0.70
N LYS A 47 -4.46 7.36 -0.93
CA LYS A 47 -5.48 7.15 0.10
C LYS A 47 -6.56 6.16 -0.31
N HIS A 48 -7.01 6.22 -1.57
CA HIS A 48 -8.08 5.38 -2.09
C HIS A 48 -7.59 4.46 -3.19
N LEU A 49 -8.09 3.23 -3.20
CA LEU A 49 -7.96 2.31 -4.32
C LEU A 49 -9.23 2.33 -5.13
N TYR A 50 -9.10 2.68 -6.40
CA TYR A 50 -10.20 2.79 -7.37
C TYR A 50 -10.22 1.59 -8.29
N ASN A 51 -11.41 1.16 -8.69
CA ASN A 51 -11.57 0.19 -9.75
C ASN A 51 -11.27 0.82 -11.11
N GLY A 52 -10.36 0.19 -11.87
CA GLY A 52 -9.97 0.66 -13.19
C GLY A 52 -9.05 1.88 -13.20
N ARG A 53 -9.09 2.61 -14.32
CA ARG A 53 -8.13 3.67 -14.65
C ARG A 53 -8.39 5.00 -13.97
N PHE A 54 -9.66 5.31 -13.68
CA PHE A 54 -10.07 6.67 -13.30
C PHE A 54 -10.35 6.78 -11.81
N THR A 55 -10.02 7.95 -11.23
CA THR A 55 -10.22 8.27 -9.81
C THR A 55 -11.60 8.88 -9.53
N ASN A 56 -12.66 8.24 -10.02
CA ASN A 56 -14.03 8.64 -9.77
C ASN A 56 -14.49 8.18 -8.38
N THR A 57 -15.20 9.03 -7.66
CA THR A 57 -15.69 8.72 -6.30
C THR A 57 -16.54 7.45 -6.24
N SER A 58 -17.31 7.16 -7.27
CA SER A 58 -18.14 5.93 -7.38
C SER A 58 -17.32 4.66 -7.61
N ALA A 59 -16.06 4.80 -8.03
CA ALA A 59 -15.15 3.69 -8.30
C ALA A 59 -14.26 3.32 -7.10
N ILE A 60 -14.40 4.00 -5.94
CA ILE A 60 -13.60 3.71 -4.76
C ILE A 60 -13.96 2.33 -4.21
N LEU A 61 -12.98 1.43 -4.21
CA LEU A 61 -13.09 0.10 -3.63
C LEU A 61 -12.72 0.11 -2.15
N TYR A 62 -11.59 0.75 -1.82
CA TYR A 62 -11.03 0.75 -0.47
C TYR A 62 -10.42 2.10 -0.13
N THR A 63 -10.38 2.40 1.18
CA THR A 63 -9.69 3.57 1.77
C THR A 63 -8.64 3.10 2.75
N TRP A 64 -7.47 3.72 2.72
CA TRP A 64 -6.34 3.44 3.61
C TRP A 64 -5.99 4.66 4.44
N ASP A 65 -5.82 4.50 5.76
CA ASP A 65 -5.48 5.58 6.70
C ASP A 65 -4.04 5.50 7.24
N GLY A 66 -3.23 4.57 6.74
CA GLY A 66 -1.87 4.29 7.24
C GLY A 66 -1.80 3.09 8.17
N LYS A 67 -2.94 2.65 8.73
CA LYS A 67 -3.04 1.51 9.66
C LYS A 67 -4.18 0.57 9.31
N HIS A 68 -5.34 1.10 8.95
CA HIS A 68 -6.54 0.33 8.66
C HIS A 68 -6.93 0.44 7.19
N LEU A 69 -7.37 -0.67 6.63
CA LEU A 69 -7.99 -0.73 5.32
C LEU A 69 -9.50 -0.86 5.49
N TYR A 70 -10.21 0.09 4.92
CA TYR A 70 -11.67 0.21 5.00
C TYR A 70 -12.30 -0.19 3.67
N ARG A 71 -13.50 -0.78 3.73
CA ARG A 71 -14.33 -1.01 2.55
C ARG A 71 -14.94 0.31 2.09
N GLY A 72 -14.80 0.61 0.79
CA GLY A 72 -15.37 1.79 0.18
C GLY A 72 -14.71 3.10 0.58
N ARG A 73 -15.48 4.18 0.52
CA ARG A 73 -15.00 5.56 0.61
C ARG A 73 -14.72 6.06 2.02
N PHE A 74 -15.48 5.56 3.01
CA PHE A 74 -15.51 6.14 4.35
C PHE A 74 -14.63 5.35 5.32
N THR A 75 -14.18 6.04 6.37
CA THR A 75 -13.34 5.47 7.44
C THR A 75 -14.15 5.16 8.69
N ASN A 76 -15.31 4.53 8.53
CA ASN A 76 -16.12 4.11 9.66
C ASN A 76 -15.52 2.86 10.30
N THR A 77 -15.60 2.76 11.62
CA THR A 77 -15.05 1.61 12.36
C THR A 77 -15.66 0.27 11.92
N SER A 78 -16.93 0.27 11.52
CA SER A 78 -17.64 -0.91 10.99
C SER A 78 -17.12 -1.40 9.64
N ASP A 79 -16.44 -0.53 8.89
CA ASP A 79 -15.96 -0.82 7.54
C ASP A 79 -14.51 -1.29 7.50
N ILE A 80 -13.85 -1.42 8.67
CA ILE A 80 -12.48 -1.92 8.77
C ILE A 80 -12.43 -3.39 8.34
N LEU A 81 -11.71 -3.65 7.26
CA LEU A 81 -11.46 -4.99 6.75
C LEU A 81 -10.20 -5.58 7.35
N HIS A 82 -9.13 -4.78 7.38
CA HIS A 82 -7.81 -5.22 7.82
C HIS A 82 -7.10 -4.14 8.63
N THR A 83 -6.23 -4.60 9.55
CA THR A 83 -5.31 -3.77 10.31
C THR A 83 -3.89 -4.19 9.98
N TRP A 84 -2.99 -3.22 9.88
CA TRP A 84 -1.57 -3.39 9.57
C TRP A 84 -0.69 -2.88 10.73
N ASP A 85 0.31 -3.66 11.13
CA ASP A 85 1.27 -3.29 12.19
C ASP A 85 2.70 -3.03 11.67
N GLY A 86 2.90 -3.02 10.35
CA GLY A 86 4.20 -2.92 9.71
C GLY A 86 4.77 -4.27 9.26
N LYS A 87 4.20 -5.39 9.75
CA LYS A 87 4.64 -6.76 9.43
C LYS A 87 3.49 -7.70 9.14
N HIS A 88 2.39 -7.59 9.89
CA HIS A 88 1.26 -8.49 9.78
C HIS A 88 0.00 -7.77 9.28
N ILE A 89 -0.79 -8.45 8.46
CA ILE A 89 -2.14 -8.06 8.10
C ILE A 89 -3.11 -8.88 8.94
N TYR A 90 -3.90 -8.20 9.77
CA TYR A 90 -4.90 -8.79 10.64
C TYR A 90 -6.29 -8.66 10.03
N ARG A 91 -7.15 -9.63 10.30
CA ARG A 91 -8.57 -9.54 9.99
C ARG A 91 -9.25 -8.54 10.91
N GLY A 92 -9.98 -7.58 10.33
CA GLY A 92 -10.75 -6.60 11.08
C GLY A 92 -9.89 -5.58 11.82
N ARG A 93 -10.45 -5.07 12.92
CA ARG A 93 -9.95 -3.89 13.64
C ARG A 93 -8.78 -4.17 14.59
N PHE A 94 -8.73 -5.37 15.15
CA PHE A 94 -7.83 -5.68 16.26
C PHE A 94 -6.59 -6.45 15.80
N THR A 95 -5.51 -6.35 16.59
CA THR A 95 -4.23 -7.00 16.31
C THR A 95 -4.03 -8.26 17.17
N ASN A 96 -5.04 -9.10 17.23
CA ASN A 96 -4.94 -10.38 17.94
C ASN A 96 -4.11 -11.38 17.10
N THR A 97 -3.28 -12.15 17.74
CA THR A 97 -2.45 -13.16 17.08
C THR A 97 -3.26 -14.16 16.25
N SER A 98 -4.46 -14.52 16.70
CA SER A 98 -5.38 -15.42 15.99
C SER A 98 -5.94 -14.83 14.69
N ASP A 99 -5.89 -13.52 14.55
CA ASP A 99 -6.47 -12.80 13.41
C ASP A 99 -5.45 -12.48 12.31
N ILE A 100 -4.19 -12.93 12.46
CA ILE A 100 -3.15 -12.74 11.45
C ILE A 100 -3.51 -13.53 10.20
N LEU A 101 -3.72 -12.82 9.10
CA LEU A 101 -3.99 -13.39 7.78
C LEU A 101 -2.70 -13.59 6.98
N TYR A 102 -1.83 -12.58 7.02
CA TYR A 102 -0.59 -12.56 6.23
C TYR A 102 0.55 -11.95 7.02
N THR A 103 1.77 -12.40 6.71
CA THR A 103 3.04 -11.85 7.22
C THR A 103 3.90 -11.37 6.07
N TRP A 104 4.49 -10.19 6.21
CA TRP A 104 5.43 -9.57 5.29
C TRP A 104 6.83 -9.53 5.88
N ASP A 105 7.86 -9.94 5.13
CA ASP A 105 9.25 -9.95 5.58
C ASP A 105 10.15 -8.91 4.87
N GLY A 106 9.55 -8.04 4.03
CA GLY A 106 10.27 -7.09 3.19
C GLY A 106 10.41 -7.55 1.73
N LYS A 107 10.09 -8.82 1.43
CA LYS A 107 10.18 -9.41 0.09
C LYS A 107 9.06 -10.40 -0.21
N HIS A 108 8.70 -11.23 0.77
CA HIS A 108 7.70 -12.28 0.60
C HIS A 108 6.46 -12.01 1.44
N ILE A 109 5.32 -12.43 0.92
CA ILE A 109 4.04 -12.43 1.62
C ILE A 109 3.69 -13.88 1.93
N TYR A 110 3.60 -14.18 3.22
CA TYR A 110 3.31 -15.50 3.76
C TYR A 110 1.86 -15.60 4.19
N LYS A 111 1.27 -16.78 4.04
CA LYS A 111 -0.03 -17.10 4.62
C LYS A 111 0.11 -17.26 6.14
N GLY A 112 -0.74 -16.55 6.89
CA GLY A 112 -0.76 -16.65 8.35
C GLY A 112 0.41 -15.98 9.04
N ARG A 113 0.72 -16.46 10.24
CA ARG A 113 1.64 -15.84 11.20
C ARG A 113 3.12 -16.10 10.93
N PHE A 114 3.45 -17.26 10.40
CA PHE A 114 4.81 -17.74 10.33
C PHE A 114 5.45 -17.49 8.96
N THR A 115 6.79 -17.41 8.94
CA THR A 115 7.57 -17.18 7.74
C THR A 115 8.21 -18.47 7.22
N ASN A 116 7.43 -19.54 7.16
CA ASN A 116 7.91 -20.80 6.60
C ASN A 116 7.94 -20.70 5.07
N THR A 117 8.94 -21.31 4.45
CA THR A 117 9.10 -21.31 2.99
C THR A 117 7.86 -21.88 2.26
N SER A 118 7.21 -22.88 2.84
CA SER A 118 5.98 -23.49 2.31
C SER A 118 4.77 -22.56 2.30
N ASP A 119 4.79 -21.51 3.13
CA ASP A 119 3.68 -20.59 3.31
C ASP A 119 3.80 -19.33 2.45
N ILE A 120 4.85 -19.23 1.62
CA ILE A 120 5.03 -18.11 0.69
C ILE A 120 3.95 -18.14 -0.38
N LEU A 121 3.10 -17.11 -0.37
CA LEU A 121 2.07 -16.89 -1.39
C LEU A 121 2.59 -16.06 -2.56
N TYR A 122 3.32 -15.00 -2.24
CA TYR A 122 3.80 -14.03 -3.23
C TYR A 122 5.19 -13.51 -2.90
N THR A 123 5.89 -13.10 -3.94
CA THR A 123 7.15 -12.32 -3.85
C THR A 123 6.92 -10.96 -4.51
N PHE A 124 7.34 -9.89 -3.84
CA PHE A 124 7.25 -8.52 -4.36
C PHE A 124 8.63 -7.88 -4.42
N ASP A 125 9.02 -7.39 -5.60
CA ASP A 125 10.34 -6.77 -5.84
C ASP A 125 10.33 -5.23 -5.80
N GLY A 126 9.21 -4.63 -5.39
CA GLY A 126 8.98 -3.18 -5.41
C GLY A 126 8.26 -2.68 -6.65
N LYS A 127 8.18 -3.50 -7.71
CA LYS A 127 7.50 -3.18 -8.96
C LYS A 127 6.54 -4.29 -9.43
N HIS A 128 6.95 -5.54 -9.29
CA HIS A 128 6.18 -6.69 -9.74
C HIS A 128 5.79 -7.59 -8.56
N LEU A 129 4.59 -8.10 -8.61
CA LEU A 129 4.12 -9.14 -7.72
C LEU A 129 4.14 -10.47 -8.46
N TYR A 130 4.89 -11.42 -7.92
CA TYR A 130 5.08 -12.76 -8.46
C TYR A 130 4.27 -13.78 -7.65
N LYS A 131 3.73 -14.77 -8.31
CA LYS A 131 3.13 -15.93 -7.65
C LYS A 131 4.22 -16.81 -7.03
N GLY A 132 4.07 -17.12 -5.74
CA GLY A 132 4.98 -17.97 -5.01
C GLY A 132 6.33 -17.33 -4.68
N ARG A 133 7.34 -18.19 -4.53
CA ARG A 133 8.66 -17.86 -3.98
C ARG A 133 9.63 -17.20 -4.95
N PHE A 134 9.53 -17.54 -6.24
CA PHE A 134 10.57 -17.21 -7.20
C PHE A 134 10.21 -16.00 -8.05
N ILE A 135 11.26 -15.30 -8.51
CA ILE A 135 11.16 -14.15 -9.40
C ILE A 135 11.35 -14.62 -10.84
N ASN A 136 10.30 -15.25 -11.40
CA ASN A 136 10.29 -15.65 -12.80
C ASN A 136 9.34 -14.75 -13.58
N THR A 137 9.70 -14.39 -14.79
CA THR A 137 8.87 -13.52 -15.65
C THR A 137 7.49 -14.10 -15.91
N SER A 138 7.37 -15.44 -16.01
CA SER A 138 6.10 -16.16 -16.19
C SER A 138 5.16 -16.06 -14.99
N ASP A 139 5.70 -15.77 -13.80
CA ASP A 139 4.96 -15.78 -12.55
C ASP A 139 4.48 -14.37 -12.13
N ILE A 140 4.73 -13.36 -12.98
CA ILE A 140 4.27 -11.98 -12.74
C ILE A 140 2.75 -11.93 -12.82
N LEU A 141 2.12 -11.63 -11.69
CA LEU A 141 0.68 -11.42 -11.58
C LEU A 141 0.29 -9.99 -11.89
N MET A 142 1.07 -9.04 -11.36
CA MET A 142 0.79 -7.62 -11.44
C MET A 142 2.06 -6.77 -11.53
N THR A 143 1.92 -5.62 -12.17
CA THR A 143 2.94 -4.57 -12.24
C THR A 143 2.39 -3.29 -11.62
N PHE A 144 3.17 -2.65 -10.75
CA PHE A 144 2.82 -1.43 -10.04
C PHE A 144 3.59 -0.25 -10.63
N GLY A 145 2.90 0.81 -11.00
CA GLY A 145 3.48 2.03 -11.55
C GLY A 145 4.16 2.92 -10.51
N GLY A 146 4.03 2.60 -9.23
CA GLY A 146 4.60 3.34 -8.10
C GLY A 146 4.40 2.61 -6.78
N LEU A 147 4.65 3.30 -5.67
CA LEU A 147 4.55 2.73 -4.34
C LEU A 147 3.08 2.54 -3.92
N VAL A 148 2.77 1.33 -3.46
CA VAL A 148 1.46 0.95 -2.91
C VAL A 148 1.69 0.23 -1.59
N PRO A 149 0.96 0.58 -0.50
CA PRO A 149 1.07 -0.14 0.77
C PRO A 149 0.73 -1.62 0.64
N ILE A 150 1.43 -2.49 1.37
CA ILE A 150 1.23 -3.94 1.29
C ILE A 150 -0.23 -4.37 1.52
N PRO A 151 -0.99 -3.82 2.50
CA PRO A 151 -2.41 -4.16 2.64
C PRO A 151 -3.26 -3.79 1.43
N VAL A 152 -2.97 -2.65 0.78
CA VAL A 152 -3.67 -2.21 -0.44
C VAL A 152 -3.28 -3.09 -1.63
N LEU A 153 -1.98 -3.43 -1.75
CA LEU A 153 -1.47 -4.35 -2.77
C LEU A 153 -2.19 -5.70 -2.67
N MET A 154 -2.35 -6.26 -1.47
CA MET A 154 -3.03 -7.54 -1.28
C MET A 154 -4.50 -7.50 -1.72
N MET A 155 -5.19 -6.37 -1.55
CA MET A 155 -6.58 -6.22 -1.98
C MET A 155 -6.72 -5.97 -3.49
N SER A 156 -5.69 -5.49 -4.15
CA SER A 156 -5.69 -5.36 -5.63
C SER A 156 -5.49 -6.70 -6.35
N CYS A 157 -5.06 -7.75 -5.61
CA CYS A 157 -4.82 -9.11 -6.14
C CYS A 157 -6.04 -10.03 -6.03
N LEU A 158 -7.04 -9.64 -5.26
CA LEU A 158 -8.25 -10.41 -5.00
C LEU A 158 -9.41 -9.86 -5.82
#